data_9feab9bfccda04c7b92eb4f6bc23a8b8
#
_entry.id   9feab9bfccda04c7b92eb4f6bc23a8b8
#
_cell.length_a   1.000
_cell.length_b   1.000
_cell.length_c   1.000
_cell.angle_alpha   90.00
_cell.angle_beta   90.00
_cell.angle_gamma   90.00
#
_symmetry.space_group_name_H-M   'P 1'
#
loop_
_entity.id
_entity.type
_entity.pdbx_description
1 polymer ?
#
loop_
_entity_poly.entity_id
_entity_poly.type
_entity_poly.pdbx_seq_one_letter_code
_entity_poly.pdbx_strand_id
1 'polypeptide(L)'
;MLDSLLIGVMLFGSFAVRDANVQPNPTDYEVSIGISHDNYYINRQWERELGSKYLDDQVWFKIDKFLYIKPEYFNKQSDNVKYAKVDWRKGWKDISFGFTTRSTTDKLNAYETFISVGTSKKKTYWDKIDVEVFFDGYLPPGSEFEFEDKFKVSYRLTEKLRLYNIGEVSKLKGESNYKAKIGLEYTL
;
A
#
# COMPACT_ATOMS: atom_id res chain seq x y z
N MET A 1 28.10 16.34 2.12
CA MET A 1 26.70 16.60 1.68
C MET A 1 25.91 15.31 1.39
N LEU A 2 26.55 14.19 1.03
CA LEU A 2 25.88 12.88 0.90
C LEU A 2 25.58 12.22 2.26
N ASP A 3 26.41 12.46 3.28
CA ASP A 3 26.26 11.82 4.61
C ASP A 3 25.02 12.31 5.38
N SER A 4 24.55 13.50 5.10
CA SER A 4 23.31 14.02 5.73
C SER A 4 22.02 13.51 5.09
N LEU A 5 22.09 12.93 3.90
CA LEU A 5 20.95 12.31 3.21
C LEU A 5 20.69 10.86 3.66
N LEU A 6 21.67 10.22 4.30
CA LEU A 6 21.56 8.82 4.75
C LEU A 6 21.15 8.71 6.23
N ILE A 7 21.08 9.81 6.96
CA ILE A 7 20.59 9.81 8.34
C ILE A 7 19.08 9.58 8.32
N GLY A 8 18.63 8.44 8.85
CA GLY A 8 17.22 8.09 8.94
C GLY A 8 16.67 7.24 7.78
N VAL A 9 17.51 6.77 6.87
CA VAL A 9 17.10 5.80 5.85
C VAL A 9 16.99 4.42 6.46
N MET A 10 15.81 3.82 6.35
CA MET A 10 15.58 2.42 6.74
C MET A 10 15.43 1.55 5.51
N LEU A 11 16.21 0.49 5.41
CA LEU A 11 15.96 -0.62 4.52
C LEU A 11 15.02 -1.60 5.21
N PHE A 12 14.01 -2.07 4.51
CA PHE A 12 13.08 -3.06 5.05
C PHE A 12 12.83 -4.17 4.03
N GLY A 13 12.44 -5.31 4.52
CA GLY A 13 11.93 -6.41 3.73
C GLY A 13 10.79 -7.07 4.47
N SER A 14 9.82 -7.59 3.75
CA SER A 14 8.73 -8.34 4.34
C SER A 14 8.44 -9.61 3.54
N PHE A 15 7.91 -10.59 4.24
CA PHE A 15 7.34 -11.80 3.67
C PHE A 15 6.01 -12.06 4.34
N ALA A 16 4.98 -12.32 3.55
CA ALA A 16 3.66 -12.67 4.06
C ALA A 16 3.05 -13.83 3.28
N VAL A 17 2.26 -14.62 3.99
CA VAL A 17 1.28 -15.54 3.40
C VAL A 17 -0.05 -14.81 3.31
N ARG A 18 -0.75 -14.98 2.22
CA ARG A 18 -2.00 -14.27 1.90
C ARG A 18 -3.14 -15.25 1.74
N ASP A 19 -4.32 -14.78 2.09
CA ASP A 19 -5.59 -15.37 1.72
C ASP A 19 -6.44 -14.26 1.08
N ALA A 20 -7.02 -14.55 -0.08
CA ALA A 20 -7.84 -13.60 -0.81
C ALA A 20 -9.17 -14.23 -1.19
N ASN A 21 -10.26 -13.45 -1.00
CA ASN A 21 -11.62 -13.82 -1.40
C ASN A 21 -12.13 -15.17 -0.85
N VAL A 22 -11.76 -15.48 0.41
CA VAL A 22 -12.27 -16.64 1.16
C VAL A 22 -11.94 -18.00 0.51
N GLN A 23 -11.05 -18.05 -0.44
CA GLN A 23 -10.51 -19.30 -0.98
C GLN A 23 -9.05 -19.44 -0.53
N PRO A 24 -8.79 -20.19 0.54
CA PRO A 24 -7.45 -20.38 1.03
C PRO A 24 -6.60 -21.03 -0.07
N ASN A 25 -5.60 -20.31 -0.54
CA ASN A 25 -4.60 -20.85 -1.41
C ASN A 25 -3.25 -20.82 -0.67
N PRO A 26 -2.80 -21.94 -0.10
CA PRO A 26 -1.59 -21.97 0.71
C PRO A 26 -0.32 -21.61 -0.05
N THR A 27 -0.42 -21.40 -1.36
CA THR A 27 0.71 -20.98 -2.21
C THR A 27 0.74 -19.49 -2.49
N ASP A 28 -0.25 -18.72 -1.99
CA ASP A 28 -0.27 -17.27 -2.17
C ASP A 28 0.70 -16.63 -1.18
N TYR A 29 1.53 -15.75 -1.70
CA TYR A 29 2.56 -15.09 -0.93
C TYR A 29 2.83 -13.66 -1.44
N GLU A 30 3.45 -12.90 -0.57
CA GLU A 30 3.95 -11.56 -0.87
C GLU A 30 5.37 -11.42 -0.31
N VAL A 31 6.28 -10.92 -1.13
CA VAL A 31 7.63 -10.56 -0.71
C VAL A 31 7.87 -9.12 -1.12
N SER A 32 8.34 -8.30 -0.21
CA SER A 32 8.68 -6.92 -0.53
C SER A 32 10.07 -6.54 -0.05
N ILE A 33 10.65 -5.58 -0.73
CA ILE A 33 11.88 -4.89 -0.33
C ILE A 33 11.72 -3.41 -0.60
N GLY A 34 12.21 -2.58 0.29
CA GLY A 34 12.08 -1.15 0.10
C GLY A 34 12.98 -0.31 0.98
N ILE A 35 12.90 0.98 0.74
CA ILE A 35 13.59 2.03 1.47
C ILE A 35 12.54 3.00 2.01
N SER A 36 12.62 3.35 3.26
CA SER A 36 11.77 4.37 3.86
C SER A 36 12.57 5.46 4.55
N HIS A 37 12.03 6.67 4.48
CA HIS A 37 12.52 7.87 5.16
C HIS A 37 11.32 8.77 5.44
N ASP A 38 11.47 9.76 6.30
CA ASP A 38 10.39 10.69 6.67
C ASP A 38 9.71 11.39 5.47
N ASN A 39 10.44 11.55 4.37
CA ASN A 39 9.99 12.28 3.19
C ASN A 39 9.79 11.42 1.95
N TYR A 40 10.16 10.15 1.99
CA TYR A 40 9.95 9.25 0.86
C TYR A 40 9.88 7.79 1.30
N TYR A 41 9.22 7.01 0.46
CA TYR A 41 9.08 5.56 0.57
C TYR A 41 9.18 4.99 -0.84
N ILE A 42 9.99 3.98 -1.01
CA ILE A 42 10.14 3.25 -2.27
C ILE A 42 10.03 1.78 -1.93
N ASN A 43 9.11 1.08 -2.56
CA ASN A 43 8.86 -0.33 -2.33
C ASN A 43 8.68 -1.07 -3.65
N ARG A 44 9.26 -2.24 -3.73
CA ARG A 44 8.96 -3.23 -4.76
C ARG A 44 8.41 -4.48 -4.11
N GLN A 45 7.28 -4.94 -4.59
CA GLN A 45 6.54 -6.05 -4.04
C GLN A 45 6.29 -7.09 -5.13
N TRP A 46 6.65 -8.32 -4.85
CA TRP A 46 6.32 -9.48 -5.65
C TRP A 46 5.22 -10.25 -4.96
N GLU A 47 4.13 -10.47 -5.68
CA GLU A 47 2.97 -11.14 -5.17
C GLU A 47 2.62 -12.36 -6.02
N ARG A 48 2.08 -13.37 -5.37
CA ARG A 48 1.31 -14.43 -5.99
C ARG A 48 -0.06 -14.49 -5.33
N GLU A 49 -1.11 -14.38 -6.12
CA GLU A 49 -2.48 -14.39 -5.65
C GLU A 49 -3.34 -15.18 -6.64
N LEU A 50 -4.07 -16.19 -6.16
CA LEU A 50 -4.91 -17.08 -6.96
C LEU A 50 -4.19 -17.66 -8.20
N GLY A 51 -2.91 -18.00 -8.05
CA GLY A 51 -2.07 -18.54 -9.12
C GLY A 51 -1.47 -17.48 -10.06
N SER A 52 -1.91 -16.24 -10.01
CA SER A 52 -1.36 -15.12 -10.79
C SER A 52 -0.15 -14.49 -10.12
N LYS A 53 0.79 -14.02 -10.91
CA LYS A 53 1.99 -13.31 -10.42
C LYS A 53 1.86 -11.83 -10.69
N TYR A 54 2.19 -11.03 -9.69
CA TYR A 54 2.13 -9.57 -9.73
C TYR A 54 3.47 -8.97 -9.35
N LEU A 55 3.74 -7.82 -9.93
CA LEU A 55 4.81 -6.91 -9.53
C LEU A 55 4.15 -5.55 -9.23
N ASP A 56 4.34 -5.05 -8.02
CA ASP A 56 3.84 -3.75 -7.59
C ASP A 56 5.02 -2.88 -7.15
N ASP A 57 5.19 -1.74 -7.84
CA ASP A 57 6.18 -0.73 -7.52
C ASP A 57 5.46 0.50 -6.97
N GLN A 58 5.72 0.80 -5.71
CA GLN A 58 5.16 1.94 -5.02
C GLN A 58 6.25 2.94 -4.66
N VAL A 59 5.98 4.20 -4.94
CA VAL A 59 6.85 5.30 -4.54
C VAL A 59 5.99 6.37 -3.87
N TRP A 60 6.47 6.89 -2.77
CA TRP A 60 5.81 7.97 -2.06
C TRP A 60 6.81 9.09 -1.79
N PHE A 61 6.42 10.32 -2.12
CA PHE A 61 7.19 11.51 -1.84
C PHE A 61 6.36 12.52 -1.08
N LYS A 62 6.89 13.00 0.02
CA LYS A 62 6.36 14.13 0.75
C LYS A 62 7.05 15.39 0.23
N ILE A 63 6.29 16.26 -0.40
CA ILE A 63 6.81 17.51 -0.96
C ILE A 63 6.96 18.56 0.14
N ASP A 64 5.98 18.62 1.02
CA ASP A 64 6.01 19.44 2.22
C ASP A 64 5.24 18.75 3.36
N LYS A 65 5.05 19.45 4.47
CA LYS A 65 4.32 18.96 5.65
C LYS A 65 2.91 18.44 5.35
N PHE A 66 2.29 18.90 4.28
CA PHE A 66 0.88 18.64 3.98
C PHE A 66 0.65 18.02 2.59
N LEU A 67 1.60 18.11 1.68
CA LEU A 67 1.45 17.65 0.30
C LEU A 67 2.36 16.45 0.04
N TYR A 68 1.78 15.39 -0.49
CA TYR A 68 2.53 14.23 -0.96
C TYR A 68 2.02 13.72 -2.30
N ILE A 69 2.87 12.99 -2.99
CA ILE A 69 2.59 12.30 -4.24
C ILE A 69 2.92 10.83 -4.02
N LYS A 70 2.01 9.95 -4.39
CA LYS A 70 2.16 8.49 -4.29
C LYS A 70 1.91 7.85 -5.65
N PRO A 71 2.91 7.78 -6.54
CA PRO A 71 2.83 6.95 -7.74
C PRO A 71 2.89 5.46 -7.37
N GLU A 72 2.14 4.66 -8.10
CA GLU A 72 2.06 3.22 -7.99
C GLU A 72 2.00 2.63 -9.40
N TYR A 73 2.78 1.62 -9.65
CA TYR A 73 2.77 0.86 -10.89
C TYR A 73 2.60 -0.62 -10.59
N PHE A 74 1.58 -1.20 -11.14
CA PHE A 74 1.22 -2.59 -10.97
C PHE A 74 1.28 -3.34 -12.30
N ASN A 75 1.91 -4.50 -12.31
CA ASN A 75 2.05 -5.36 -13.48
C ASN A 75 1.68 -6.79 -13.14
N LYS A 76 0.57 -7.26 -13.68
CA LYS A 76 0.16 -8.65 -13.61
C LYS A 76 0.86 -9.44 -14.73
N GLN A 77 1.97 -10.07 -14.38
CA GLN A 77 2.86 -10.72 -15.33
C GLN A 77 2.18 -11.87 -16.10
N SER A 78 1.25 -12.60 -15.47
CA SER A 78 0.56 -13.73 -16.09
C SER A 78 -0.35 -13.31 -17.27
N ASP A 79 -0.97 -12.13 -17.19
CA ASP A 79 -2.00 -11.70 -18.15
C ASP A 79 -1.55 -10.47 -18.94
N ASN A 80 -0.30 -10.02 -18.75
CA ASN A 80 0.23 -8.79 -19.34
C ASN A 80 -0.61 -7.53 -19.03
N VAL A 81 -1.30 -7.54 -17.90
CA VAL A 81 -2.08 -6.40 -17.41
C VAL A 81 -1.15 -5.42 -16.72
N LYS A 82 -1.28 -4.15 -17.05
CA LYS A 82 -0.52 -3.05 -16.45
C LYS A 82 -1.48 -2.01 -15.92
N TYR A 83 -1.16 -1.49 -14.74
CA TYR A 83 -1.94 -0.49 -14.07
C TYR A 83 -1.02 0.58 -13.50
N ALA A 84 -1.38 1.82 -13.61
CA ALA A 84 -0.67 2.92 -12.99
C ALA A 84 -1.64 3.85 -12.26
N LYS A 85 -1.27 4.27 -11.09
CA LYS A 85 -2.03 5.19 -10.26
C LYS A 85 -1.11 6.26 -9.67
N VAL A 86 -1.56 7.48 -9.60
CA VAL A 86 -0.88 8.57 -8.90
C VAL A 86 -1.88 9.27 -8.00
N ASP A 87 -1.60 9.31 -6.73
CA ASP A 87 -2.34 10.08 -5.74
C ASP A 87 -1.64 11.42 -5.47
N TRP A 88 -2.38 12.51 -5.59
CA TRP A 88 -1.97 13.87 -5.28
C TRP A 88 -2.80 14.34 -4.10
N ARG A 89 -2.25 14.33 -2.90
CA ARG A 89 -3.03 14.61 -1.70
C ARG A 89 -2.40 15.65 -0.81
N LYS A 90 -3.26 16.44 -0.18
CA LYS A 90 -2.93 17.35 0.91
C LYS A 90 -3.43 16.76 2.23
N GLY A 91 -2.52 16.60 3.19
CA GLY A 91 -2.84 16.13 4.53
C GLY A 91 -3.30 17.27 5.44
N TRP A 92 -4.26 16.97 6.31
CA TRP A 92 -4.68 17.82 7.42
C TRP A 92 -5.00 16.93 8.61
N LYS A 93 -4.14 16.98 9.64
CA LYS A 93 -4.17 16.04 10.77
C LYS A 93 -4.09 14.58 10.27
N ASP A 94 -5.10 13.78 10.61
CA ASP A 94 -5.19 12.36 10.25
C ASP A 94 -5.90 12.14 8.90
N ILE A 95 -6.34 13.19 8.22
CA ILE A 95 -7.11 13.13 6.97
C ILE A 95 -6.26 13.69 5.84
N SER A 96 -6.34 13.08 4.69
CA SER A 96 -5.81 13.58 3.43
C SER A 96 -6.89 13.64 2.37
N PHE A 97 -6.85 14.64 1.51
CA PHE A 97 -7.76 14.78 0.38
C PHE A 97 -7.02 15.34 -0.83
N GLY A 98 -7.52 15.02 -1.98
CA GLY A 98 -6.93 15.46 -3.23
C GLY A 98 -7.52 14.74 -4.42
N PHE A 99 -6.64 14.38 -5.34
CA PHE A 99 -7.01 13.73 -6.59
C PHE A 99 -6.21 12.45 -6.78
N THR A 100 -6.87 11.46 -7.38
CA THR A 100 -6.24 10.26 -7.88
C THR A 100 -6.36 10.24 -9.39
N THR A 101 -5.25 10.01 -10.08
CA THR A 101 -5.21 9.70 -11.51
C THR A 101 -4.82 8.24 -11.66
N ARG A 102 -5.63 7.46 -12.35
CA ARG A 102 -5.34 6.03 -12.60
C ARG A 102 -5.62 5.65 -14.05
N SER A 103 -4.98 4.57 -14.50
CA SER A 103 -5.29 3.99 -15.79
C SER A 103 -6.71 3.39 -15.80
N THR A 104 -7.47 3.67 -16.85
CA THR A 104 -8.82 3.13 -17.06
C THR A 104 -8.80 1.78 -17.77
N THR A 105 -7.68 1.47 -18.42
CA THR A 105 -7.46 0.24 -19.16
C THR A 105 -6.21 -0.47 -18.67
N ASP A 106 -6.17 -1.75 -18.90
CA ASP A 106 -5.05 -2.62 -18.50
C ASP A 106 -3.78 -2.41 -19.34
N LYS A 107 -3.79 -1.45 -20.28
CA LYS A 107 -2.68 -1.20 -21.20
C LYS A 107 -2.04 0.19 -21.08
N LEU A 108 -2.39 0.95 -20.03
CA LEU A 108 -1.87 2.31 -19.80
C LEU A 108 -2.12 3.32 -20.93
N ASN A 109 -3.18 3.12 -21.73
CA ASN A 109 -3.47 3.97 -22.88
C ASN A 109 -4.59 5.00 -22.65
N ALA A 110 -5.22 4.97 -21.49
CA ALA A 110 -6.22 5.95 -21.06
C ALA A 110 -6.18 6.12 -19.53
N TYR A 111 -6.53 7.32 -19.08
CA TYR A 111 -6.50 7.68 -17.66
C TYR A 111 -7.76 8.43 -17.27
N GLU A 112 -8.17 8.27 -16.02
CA GLU A 112 -9.21 9.06 -15.39
C GLU A 112 -8.65 9.77 -14.15
N THR A 113 -9.23 10.92 -13.83
CA THR A 113 -8.86 11.68 -12.62
C THR A 113 -10.12 11.98 -11.82
N PHE A 114 -10.06 11.75 -10.52
CA PHE A 114 -11.20 11.91 -9.62
C PHE A 114 -10.76 12.30 -8.21
N ILE A 115 -11.72 12.70 -7.40
CA ILE A 115 -11.50 13.08 -6.01
C ILE A 115 -11.17 11.84 -5.19
N SER A 116 -10.19 11.99 -4.30
CA SER A 116 -9.84 10.98 -3.32
C SER A 116 -9.70 11.55 -1.91
N VAL A 117 -10.00 10.73 -0.94
CA VAL A 117 -9.86 11.03 0.49
C VAL A 117 -9.19 9.85 1.17
N GLY A 118 -8.34 10.11 2.14
CA GLY A 118 -7.72 9.06 2.92
C GLY A 118 -7.56 9.45 4.38
N THR A 119 -7.44 8.46 5.22
CA THR A 119 -7.04 8.63 6.61
C THR A 119 -6.13 7.50 7.02
N SER A 120 -5.17 7.81 7.90
CA SER A 120 -4.35 6.79 8.53
C SER A 120 -4.13 7.15 9.98
N LYS A 121 -4.23 6.17 10.84
CA LYS A 121 -3.98 6.35 12.27
C LYS A 121 -3.20 5.17 12.81
N LYS A 122 -2.14 5.49 13.53
CA LYS A 122 -1.30 4.51 14.22
C LYS A 122 -1.32 4.77 15.73
N LYS A 123 -1.42 3.70 16.51
CA LYS A 123 -1.26 3.74 17.96
C LYS A 123 -0.39 2.58 18.42
N THR A 124 0.57 2.87 19.28
CA THR A 124 1.45 1.89 19.89
C THR A 124 0.98 1.59 21.32
N TYR A 125 0.94 0.32 21.66
CA TYR A 125 0.58 -0.18 22.99
C TYR A 125 1.76 -0.96 23.59
N TRP A 126 2.05 -0.70 24.86
CA TRP A 126 3.11 -1.36 25.64
C TRP A 126 4.47 -1.40 24.91
N ASP A 127 4.76 -0.39 24.08
CA ASP A 127 5.98 -0.28 23.27
C ASP A 127 6.28 -1.48 22.34
N LYS A 128 5.32 -2.38 22.17
CA LYS A 128 5.49 -3.63 21.41
C LYS A 128 4.44 -3.87 20.35
N ILE A 129 3.22 -3.36 20.53
CA ILE A 129 2.11 -3.61 19.62
C ILE A 129 1.76 -2.31 18.90
N ASP A 130 1.91 -2.30 17.60
CA ASP A 130 1.42 -1.22 16.75
C ASP A 130 0.08 -1.63 16.13
N VAL A 131 -0.92 -0.78 16.26
CA VAL A 131 -2.21 -0.90 15.59
C VAL A 131 -2.33 0.26 14.61
N GLU A 132 -2.55 -0.06 13.35
CA GLU A 132 -2.66 0.92 12.27
C GLU A 132 -3.96 0.69 11.51
N VAL A 133 -4.66 1.77 11.23
CA VAL A 133 -5.87 1.77 10.39
C VAL A 133 -5.61 2.71 9.23
N PHE A 134 -5.93 2.25 8.03
CA PHE A 134 -5.84 3.02 6.80
C PHE A 134 -7.17 2.94 6.08
N PHE A 135 -7.63 4.06 5.58
CA PHE A 135 -8.79 4.14 4.72
C PHE A 135 -8.48 5.05 3.54
N ASP A 136 -8.75 4.58 2.36
CA ASP A 136 -8.71 5.34 1.12
C ASP A 136 -10.06 5.25 0.41
N GLY A 137 -10.68 6.39 0.13
CA GLY A 137 -11.94 6.51 -0.59
C GLY A 137 -11.76 7.26 -1.90
N TYR A 138 -12.48 6.85 -2.92
CA TYR A 138 -12.39 7.35 -4.27
C TYR A 138 -13.78 7.60 -4.84
N LEU A 139 -13.94 8.70 -5.58
CA LEU A 139 -15.19 9.06 -6.24
C LEU A 139 -14.97 9.19 -7.76
N PRO A 140 -14.91 8.09 -8.51
CA PRO A 140 -14.75 8.11 -9.95
C PRO A 140 -15.98 8.70 -10.65
N PRO A 141 -15.83 9.41 -11.78
CA PRO A 141 -16.95 9.93 -12.54
C PRO A 141 -17.89 8.81 -13.04
N GLY A 142 -19.19 8.96 -12.76
CA GLY A 142 -20.20 8.01 -13.23
C GLY A 142 -20.17 6.61 -12.61
N SER A 143 -19.38 6.42 -11.56
CA SER A 143 -19.25 5.17 -10.83
C SER A 143 -19.71 5.29 -9.38
N GLU A 144 -19.93 4.16 -8.73
CA GLU A 144 -20.16 4.12 -7.29
C GLU A 144 -18.91 4.52 -6.54
N PHE A 145 -19.08 4.92 -5.29
CA PHE A 145 -17.99 5.17 -4.37
C PHE A 145 -17.13 3.91 -4.19
N GLU A 146 -15.84 4.06 -4.40
CA GLU A 146 -14.84 3.01 -4.23
C GLU A 146 -14.04 3.25 -2.94
N PHE A 147 -13.55 2.19 -2.30
CA PHE A 147 -12.73 2.33 -1.11
C PHE A 147 -11.77 1.16 -0.92
N GLU A 148 -10.72 1.44 -0.19
CA GLU A 148 -9.79 0.45 0.39
C GLU A 148 -9.66 0.73 1.89
N ASP A 149 -9.88 -0.28 2.71
CA ASP A 149 -9.74 -0.21 4.17
C ASP A 149 -8.78 -1.29 4.64
N LYS A 150 -7.78 -0.89 5.41
CA LYS A 150 -6.72 -1.78 5.92
C LYS A 150 -6.59 -1.62 7.42
N PHE A 151 -6.56 -2.74 8.10
CA PHE A 151 -6.29 -2.85 9.52
C PHE A 151 -5.03 -3.69 9.73
N LYS A 152 -3.97 -3.09 10.26
CA LYS A 152 -2.69 -3.76 10.53
C LYS A 152 -2.43 -3.81 12.03
N VAL A 153 -2.11 -5.00 12.52
CA VAL A 153 -1.57 -5.21 13.86
C VAL A 153 -0.17 -5.77 13.72
N SER A 154 0.80 -5.11 14.35
CA SER A 154 2.19 -5.55 14.33
C SER A 154 2.68 -5.79 15.76
N TYR A 155 3.41 -6.86 15.97
CA TYR A 155 4.08 -7.17 17.23
C TYR A 155 5.60 -7.13 17.04
N ARG A 156 6.28 -6.34 17.86
CA ARG A 156 7.73 -6.20 17.84
C ARG A 156 8.37 -7.39 18.55
N LEU A 157 8.98 -8.29 17.79
CA LEU A 157 9.75 -9.42 18.31
C LEU A 157 11.13 -8.98 18.80
N THR A 158 11.80 -8.13 18.00
CA THR A 158 13.06 -7.46 18.33
C THR A 158 13.02 -6.01 17.86
N GLU A 159 14.08 -5.24 18.06
CA GLU A 159 14.16 -3.87 17.51
C GLU A 159 14.05 -3.82 15.99
N LYS A 160 14.47 -4.90 15.32
CA LYS A 160 14.53 -5.01 13.85
C LYS A 160 13.50 -5.93 13.24
N LEU A 161 12.86 -6.80 14.01
CA LEU A 161 11.95 -7.83 13.52
C LEU A 161 10.54 -7.65 14.10
N ARG A 162 9.54 -7.64 13.20
CA ARG A 162 8.12 -7.56 13.55
C ARG A 162 7.34 -8.68 12.90
N LEU A 163 6.44 -9.27 13.67
CA LEU A 163 5.35 -10.08 13.14
C LEU A 163 4.16 -9.17 12.88
N TYR A 164 3.49 -9.31 11.76
CA TYR A 164 2.29 -8.52 11.47
C TYR A 164 1.15 -9.35 10.91
N ASN A 165 -0.05 -8.84 11.12
CA ASN A 165 -1.28 -9.30 10.48
C ASN A 165 -1.97 -8.10 9.85
N ILE A 166 -2.46 -8.26 8.61
CA ILE A 166 -3.23 -7.25 7.90
C ILE A 166 -4.54 -7.88 7.45
N GLY A 167 -5.66 -7.22 7.77
CA GLY A 167 -6.94 -7.41 7.12
C GLY A 167 -7.19 -6.26 6.16
N GLU A 168 -7.64 -6.55 4.96
CA GLU A 168 -7.98 -5.57 3.94
C GLU A 168 -9.36 -5.86 3.38
N VAL A 169 -10.17 -4.82 3.24
CA VAL A 169 -11.47 -4.84 2.57
C VAL A 169 -11.44 -3.75 1.53
N SER A 170 -11.81 -4.07 0.31
CA SER A 170 -11.90 -3.06 -0.74
C SER A 170 -13.13 -3.27 -1.61
N LYS A 171 -13.66 -2.16 -2.15
CA LYS A 171 -14.64 -2.15 -3.22
C LYS A 171 -14.11 -1.28 -4.33
N LEU A 172 -13.67 -1.88 -5.42
CA LEU A 172 -13.07 -1.21 -6.56
C LEU A 172 -13.76 -1.67 -7.84
N LYS A 173 -14.16 -0.73 -8.69
CA LYS A 173 -14.86 -1.00 -9.96
C LYS A 173 -16.07 -1.93 -9.80
N GLY A 174 -16.83 -1.79 -8.70
CA GLY A 174 -18.00 -2.61 -8.40
C GLY A 174 -17.70 -3.98 -7.78
N GLU A 175 -16.46 -4.39 -7.71
CA GLU A 175 -16.04 -5.67 -7.11
C GLU A 175 -15.61 -5.47 -5.65
N SER A 176 -16.08 -6.36 -4.78
CA SER A 176 -15.67 -6.40 -3.38
C SER A 176 -14.61 -7.46 -3.18
N ASN A 177 -13.50 -7.09 -2.55
CA ASN A 177 -12.39 -7.98 -2.25
C ASN A 177 -12.07 -7.97 -0.77
N TYR A 178 -11.66 -9.12 -0.26
CA TYR A 178 -11.22 -9.34 1.11
C TYR A 178 -9.85 -10.00 1.06
N LYS A 179 -8.89 -9.48 1.81
CA LYS A 179 -7.55 -10.05 1.91
C LYS A 179 -7.14 -10.13 3.37
N ALA A 180 -6.48 -11.21 3.73
CA ALA A 180 -5.79 -11.36 5.00
C ALA A 180 -4.33 -11.74 4.76
N LYS A 181 -3.43 -11.14 5.52
CA LYS A 181 -1.99 -11.38 5.43
C LYS A 181 -1.42 -11.60 6.82
N ILE A 182 -0.54 -12.55 6.94
CA ILE A 182 0.35 -12.70 8.10
C ILE A 182 1.78 -12.76 7.62
N GLY A 183 2.67 -12.02 8.23
CA GLY A 183 4.03 -11.95 7.73
C GLY A 183 5.03 -11.42 8.74
N LEU A 184 6.27 -11.42 8.31
CA LEU A 184 7.41 -10.88 9.03
C LEU A 184 7.96 -9.68 8.27
N GLU A 185 8.28 -8.64 8.99
CA GLU A 185 8.93 -7.42 8.50
C GLU A 185 10.27 -7.26 9.23
N TYR A 186 11.32 -7.12 8.47
CA TYR A 186 12.66 -6.88 8.99
C TYR A 186 13.17 -5.51 8.55
N THR A 187 13.72 -4.76 9.49
CA THR A 187 14.31 -3.43 9.27
C THR A 187 15.81 -3.50 9.60
N LEU A 188 16.64 -3.08 8.68
CA LEU A 188 18.11 -3.04 8.84
C LEU A 188 18.57 -1.85 9.65
#